data_896de5ca8e41b0aa4e0ae3eb3992a07c
#
_entry.id   896de5ca8e41b0aa4e0ae3eb3992a07c
#
_cell.length_a   1.000
_cell.length_b   1.000
_cell.length_c   1.000
_cell.angle_alpha   90.00
_cell.angle_beta   90.00
_cell.angle_gamma   90.00
#
_symmetry.space_group_name_H-M   'P 1'
#
loop_
_entity.id
_entity.type
_entity.pdbx_description
1 polymer ?
#
loop_
_entity_poly.entity_id
_entity_poly.type
_entity_poly.pdbx_seq_one_letter_code
_entity_poly.pdbx_strand_id
1 'polypeptide(L)'
;MKEKISLLKRVSIVDDARSILRDMVIPPELLKEKTNGGRITSVCEKSKEGRTTYLEVTGVIDPVDSTAPYIGWKILLPGQWNLRSVQIGGGANNGMIPSLEGAMLMSDYCPIEHGYVVFGDDSGHQSADPMSADFAANEEALQN
;
A
#
# COMPACT_ATOMS: atom_id res chain seq x y z
N MET A 1 4.90 -31.14 -17.80
CA MET A 1 3.87 -30.43 -18.59
C MET A 1 2.86 -29.66 -17.72
N LYS A 2 2.34 -30.23 -16.60
CA LYS A 2 1.43 -29.53 -15.67
C LYS A 2 2.07 -28.32 -14.97
N GLU A 3 3.35 -28.38 -14.57
CA GLU A 3 4.06 -27.25 -13.95
C GLU A 3 4.28 -26.05 -14.90
N LYS A 4 4.58 -26.33 -16.18
CA LYS A 4 4.77 -25.29 -17.19
C LYS A 4 3.47 -24.53 -17.49
N ILE A 5 2.32 -25.23 -17.47
CA ILE A 5 0.99 -24.61 -17.66
C ILE A 5 0.60 -23.77 -16.42
N SER A 6 0.98 -24.19 -15.22
CA SER A 6 0.78 -23.44 -13.97
C SER A 6 1.59 -22.13 -13.96
N LEU A 7 2.84 -22.18 -14.43
CA LEU A 7 3.71 -21.01 -14.53
C LEU A 7 3.20 -20.00 -15.56
N LEU A 8 2.77 -20.47 -16.73
CA LEU A 8 2.21 -19.61 -17.78
C LEU A 8 0.89 -18.94 -17.36
N LYS A 9 0.03 -19.65 -16.63
CA LYS A 9 -1.19 -19.05 -16.06
C LYS A 9 -0.88 -18.01 -14.98
N ARG A 10 0.15 -18.22 -14.15
CA ARG A 10 0.58 -17.23 -13.13
C ARG A 10 1.12 -15.95 -13.77
N VAL A 11 1.94 -16.07 -14.81
CA VAL A 11 2.47 -14.90 -15.55
C VAL A 11 1.33 -14.09 -16.17
N SER A 12 0.35 -14.76 -16.80
CA SER A 12 -0.83 -14.10 -17.38
C SER A 12 -1.67 -13.35 -16.34
N ILE A 13 -1.92 -13.94 -15.17
CA ILE A 13 -2.72 -13.30 -14.10
C ILE A 13 -2.01 -12.06 -13.54
N VAL A 14 -0.69 -12.11 -13.38
CA VAL A 14 0.09 -10.97 -12.88
C VAL A 14 0.12 -9.83 -13.90
N ASP A 15 0.31 -10.13 -15.18
CA ASP A 15 0.30 -9.13 -16.25
C ASP A 15 -1.09 -8.53 -16.44
N ASP A 16 -2.15 -9.32 -16.36
CA ASP A 16 -3.54 -8.86 -16.40
C ASP A 16 -3.87 -7.98 -15.19
N ALA A 17 -3.49 -8.40 -13.97
CA ALA A 17 -3.69 -7.61 -12.76
C ALA A 17 -2.91 -6.28 -12.81
N ARG A 18 -1.68 -6.31 -13.33
CA ARG A 18 -0.85 -5.11 -13.48
C ARG A 18 -1.48 -4.11 -14.47
N SER A 19 -2.04 -4.61 -15.58
CA SER A 19 -2.75 -3.78 -16.56
C SER A 19 -4.01 -3.16 -15.98
N ILE A 20 -4.84 -3.94 -15.29
CA ILE A 20 -6.08 -3.47 -14.65
C ILE A 20 -5.81 -2.43 -13.57
N LEU A 21 -4.81 -2.70 -12.71
CA LEU A 21 -4.51 -1.82 -11.58
C LEU A 21 -3.88 -0.49 -12.01
N ARG A 22 -3.08 -0.48 -13.08
CA ARG A 22 -2.34 0.72 -13.51
C ARG A 22 -3.23 1.90 -13.86
N ASP A 23 -4.41 1.63 -14.44
CA ASP A 23 -5.34 2.65 -14.90
C ASP A 23 -6.53 2.84 -13.93
N MET A 24 -6.48 2.19 -12.75
CA MET A 24 -7.55 2.26 -11.79
C MET A 24 -7.54 3.60 -11.05
N VAL A 25 -8.67 4.27 -11.07
CA VAL A 25 -8.99 5.43 -10.24
C VAL A 25 -9.90 4.98 -9.10
N ILE A 26 -9.66 5.46 -7.91
CA ILE A 26 -10.51 5.22 -6.75
C ILE A 26 -11.49 6.39 -6.64
N PRO A 27 -12.76 6.22 -6.99
CA PRO A 27 -13.72 7.31 -6.94
C PRO A 27 -14.01 7.71 -5.48
N PRO A 28 -14.26 9.01 -5.20
CA PRO A 28 -14.45 9.52 -3.85
C PRO A 28 -15.52 8.79 -3.05
N GLU A 29 -16.60 8.36 -3.71
CA GLU A 29 -17.73 7.67 -3.09
C GLU A 29 -17.41 6.27 -2.54
N LEU A 30 -16.26 5.70 -2.88
CA LEU A 30 -15.76 4.45 -2.29
C LEU A 30 -14.95 4.69 -1.00
N LEU A 31 -14.60 5.93 -0.73
CA LEU A 31 -13.87 6.33 0.47
C LEU A 31 -14.87 6.81 1.52
N LYS A 32 -14.63 6.43 2.78
CA LYS A 32 -15.51 6.78 3.88
C LYS A 32 -15.45 8.27 4.21
N GLU A 33 -14.24 8.82 4.18
CA GLU A 33 -14.01 10.22 4.45
C GLU A 33 -14.11 11.05 3.16
N LYS A 34 -14.42 12.33 3.29
CA LYS A 34 -14.57 13.24 2.16
C LYS A 34 -13.20 13.53 1.54
N THR A 35 -13.02 13.11 0.29
CA THR A 35 -11.77 13.27 -0.48
C THR A 35 -12.08 13.62 -1.92
N ASN A 36 -11.07 13.97 -2.71
CA ASN A 36 -11.16 14.08 -4.18
C ASN A 36 -10.89 12.74 -4.89
N GLY A 37 -10.95 11.62 -4.16
CA GLY A 37 -10.67 10.30 -4.69
C GLY A 37 -9.21 9.95 -4.63
N GLY A 38 -8.84 8.84 -5.27
CA GLY A 38 -7.47 8.37 -5.27
C GLY A 38 -7.05 7.79 -6.61
N ARG A 39 -5.76 7.57 -6.75
CA ARG A 39 -5.15 6.96 -7.94
C ARG A 39 -4.00 6.06 -7.59
N ILE A 40 -3.79 5.04 -8.40
CA ILE A 40 -2.61 4.20 -8.34
C ILE A 40 -1.47 4.93 -9.06
N THR A 41 -0.31 5.01 -8.41
CA THR A 41 0.89 5.66 -8.95
C THR A 41 1.91 4.66 -9.48
N SER A 42 1.93 3.44 -8.92
CA SER A 42 2.84 2.39 -9.39
C SER A 42 2.29 1.00 -9.09
N VAL A 43 2.59 0.05 -10.00
CA VAL A 43 2.38 -1.39 -9.81
C VAL A 43 3.64 -2.11 -10.23
N CYS A 44 4.33 -2.73 -9.28
CA CYS A 44 5.59 -3.42 -9.49
C CYS A 44 5.52 -4.85 -8.95
N GLU A 45 6.01 -5.81 -9.71
CA GLU A 45 6.29 -7.14 -9.20
C GLU A 45 7.62 -7.12 -8.45
N LYS A 46 7.61 -7.66 -7.25
CA LYS A 46 8.79 -7.78 -6.40
C LYS A 46 8.94 -9.20 -5.87
N SER A 47 10.14 -9.55 -5.47
CA SER A 47 10.39 -10.80 -4.77
C SER A 47 11.25 -10.52 -3.53
N LYS A 48 10.91 -11.19 -2.44
CA LYS A 48 11.72 -11.18 -1.22
C LYS A 48 12.57 -12.45 -1.20
N GLU A 49 13.88 -12.28 -1.11
CA GLU A 49 14.88 -13.36 -1.05
C GLU A 49 14.74 -14.42 -2.16
N GLY A 50 14.16 -14.05 -3.30
CA GLY A 50 13.91 -14.96 -4.42
C GLY A 50 12.87 -16.06 -4.16
N ARG A 51 12.16 -16.02 -3.02
CA ARG A 51 11.19 -17.05 -2.61
C ARG A 51 9.74 -16.60 -2.71
N THR A 52 9.44 -15.39 -2.21
CA THR A 52 8.09 -14.85 -2.18
C THR A 52 7.94 -13.79 -3.24
N THR A 53 7.04 -14.02 -4.20
CA THR A 53 6.68 -13.05 -5.23
C THR A 53 5.37 -12.37 -4.83
N TYR A 54 5.32 -11.05 -4.96
CA TYR A 54 4.16 -10.22 -4.66
C TYR A 54 4.09 -9.01 -5.60
N LEU A 55 2.91 -8.42 -5.73
CA LEU A 55 2.75 -7.12 -6.36
C LEU A 55 2.82 -6.04 -5.29
N GLU A 56 3.68 -5.05 -5.48
CA GLU A 56 3.67 -3.80 -4.74
C GLU A 56 2.82 -2.80 -5.53
N VAL A 57 1.77 -2.31 -4.92
CA VAL A 57 0.90 -1.28 -5.45
C VAL A 57 1.03 -0.06 -4.57
N THR A 58 1.35 1.09 -5.16
CA THR A 58 1.39 2.36 -4.47
C THR A 58 0.39 3.32 -5.08
N GLY A 59 -0.11 4.22 -4.27
CA GLY A 59 -1.05 5.22 -4.72
C GLY A 59 -1.15 6.39 -3.76
N VAL A 60 -2.03 7.31 -4.10
CA VAL A 60 -2.35 8.48 -3.29
C VAL A 60 -3.86 8.68 -3.22
N ILE A 61 -4.33 9.30 -2.14
CA ILE A 61 -5.67 9.85 -2.01
C ILE A 61 -5.52 11.36 -1.99
N ASP A 62 -6.26 12.03 -2.87
CA ASP A 62 -6.15 13.47 -3.02
C ASP A 62 -7.09 14.19 -2.03
N PRO A 63 -6.61 15.17 -1.26
CA PRO A 63 -7.39 15.91 -0.29
C PRO A 63 -8.43 16.83 -0.97
N VAL A 64 -9.43 17.27 -0.23
CA VAL A 64 -10.39 18.30 -0.68
C VAL A 64 -9.76 19.69 -0.57
N ASP A 65 -9.06 19.95 0.52
CA ASP A 65 -8.29 21.18 0.68
C ASP A 65 -7.00 21.10 -0.15
N SER A 66 -6.89 21.99 -1.15
CA SER A 66 -5.72 22.04 -2.02
C SER A 66 -4.40 22.41 -1.31
N THR A 67 -4.46 22.85 -0.06
CA THR A 67 -3.29 23.15 0.78
C THR A 67 -2.89 21.98 1.67
N ALA A 68 -3.76 20.97 1.82
CA ALA A 68 -3.44 19.75 2.53
C ALA A 68 -2.56 18.82 1.66
N PRO A 69 -1.64 18.07 2.26
CA PRO A 69 -0.92 17.03 1.55
C PRO A 69 -1.83 15.84 1.22
N TYR A 70 -1.48 15.08 0.19
CA TYR A 70 -2.16 13.82 -0.13
C TYR A 70 -1.88 12.76 0.93
N ILE A 71 -2.70 11.70 0.98
CA ILE A 71 -2.41 10.48 1.73
C ILE A 71 -1.68 9.52 0.80
N GLY A 72 -0.40 9.26 1.07
CA GLY A 72 0.36 8.22 0.38
C GLY A 72 0.08 6.85 0.98
N TRP A 73 -0.18 5.85 0.15
CA TRP A 73 -0.45 4.49 0.60
C TRP A 73 0.29 3.45 -0.22
N LYS A 74 0.50 2.29 0.39
CA LYS A 74 1.11 1.12 -0.24
C LYS A 74 0.39 -0.15 0.18
N ILE A 75 0.24 -1.07 -0.77
CA ILE A 75 -0.31 -2.41 -0.55
C ILE A 75 0.63 -3.44 -1.18
N LEU A 76 0.90 -4.52 -0.46
CA LEU A 76 1.58 -5.71 -0.96
C LEU A 76 0.54 -6.82 -1.15
N LEU A 77 0.41 -7.28 -2.39
CA LEU A 77 -0.52 -8.35 -2.76
C LEU A 77 0.29 -9.65 -2.98
N PRO A 78 0.15 -10.67 -2.12
CA PRO A 78 0.90 -11.91 -2.24
C PRO A 78 0.48 -12.72 -3.46
N GLY A 79 1.40 -13.46 -4.05
CA GLY A 79 1.10 -14.38 -5.16
C GLY A 79 0.15 -15.52 -4.78
N GLN A 80 0.05 -15.83 -3.48
CA GLN A 80 -0.91 -16.78 -2.89
C GLN A 80 -1.52 -16.14 -1.63
N TRP A 81 -2.76 -15.68 -1.74
CA TRP A 81 -3.45 -15.05 -0.63
C TRP A 81 -4.06 -16.08 0.31
N ASN A 82 -3.83 -15.90 1.63
CA ASN A 82 -4.38 -16.73 2.70
C ASN A 82 -5.73 -16.24 3.24
N LEU A 83 -6.41 -15.33 2.54
CA LEU A 83 -7.68 -14.69 2.90
C LEU A 83 -7.57 -13.74 4.11
N ARG A 84 -6.38 -13.31 4.48
CA ARG A 84 -6.14 -12.39 5.61
C ARG A 84 -5.38 -11.16 5.13
N SER A 85 -5.60 -10.06 5.84
CA SER A 85 -4.87 -8.82 5.65
C SER A 85 -4.37 -8.27 6.98
N VAL A 86 -3.33 -7.45 6.91
CA VAL A 86 -2.79 -6.74 8.06
C VAL A 86 -2.41 -5.32 7.66
N GLN A 87 -2.82 -4.37 8.45
CA GLN A 87 -2.37 -2.97 8.35
C GLN A 87 -1.17 -2.78 9.27
N ILE A 88 -0.12 -2.19 8.73
CA ILE A 88 1.05 -1.76 9.49
C ILE A 88 0.93 -0.25 9.69
N GLY A 89 0.82 0.15 10.94
CA GLY A 89 0.81 1.56 11.32
C GLY A 89 2.22 2.13 11.47
N GLY A 90 2.33 3.42 11.33
CA GLY A 90 3.56 4.16 11.66
C GLY A 90 3.74 4.35 13.17
N GLY A 91 4.85 4.97 13.54
CA GLY A 91 5.15 5.36 14.91
C GLY A 91 5.18 6.88 15.10
N ALA A 92 5.03 7.34 16.35
CA ALA A 92 4.98 8.76 16.70
C ALA A 92 3.90 9.50 15.89
N ASN A 93 4.23 10.60 15.22
CA ASN A 93 3.31 11.33 14.36
C ASN A 93 3.23 10.76 12.93
N ASN A 94 3.89 9.61 12.66
CA ASN A 94 3.99 8.99 11.35
C ASN A 94 4.68 9.90 10.29
N GLY A 95 4.05 10.14 9.15
CA GLY A 95 4.62 10.97 8.08
C GLY A 95 5.42 10.18 7.04
N MET A 96 5.47 8.86 7.16
CA MET A 96 6.13 7.94 6.24
C MET A 96 5.34 6.65 6.14
N ILE A 97 5.26 6.07 4.93
CA ILE A 97 4.73 4.72 4.79
C ILE A 97 5.68 3.74 5.48
N PRO A 98 5.22 2.98 6.48
CA PRO A 98 6.08 2.04 7.20
C PRO A 98 6.61 0.93 6.28
N SER A 99 7.67 0.24 6.71
CA SER A 99 8.16 -0.94 5.98
C SER A 99 7.12 -2.06 6.05
N LEU A 100 6.55 -2.42 4.91
CA LEU A 100 5.55 -3.49 4.80
C LEU A 100 6.18 -4.86 4.52
N GLU A 101 7.45 -4.88 4.14
CA GLU A 101 8.22 -6.07 3.75
C GLU A 101 9.03 -6.64 4.92
N GLY A 102 9.06 -5.90 6.02
CA GLY A 102 9.81 -6.26 7.22
C GLY A 102 9.09 -7.23 8.13
N ALA A 103 9.83 -7.73 9.11
CA ALA A 103 9.24 -8.44 10.24
C ALA A 103 8.42 -7.47 11.10
N MET A 104 7.36 -7.96 11.70
CA MET A 104 6.57 -7.18 12.65
C MET A 104 7.43 -6.81 13.89
N LEU A 105 7.12 -5.69 14.50
CA LEU A 105 7.81 -5.25 15.71
C LEU A 105 7.81 -6.36 16.77
N MET A 106 8.99 -6.64 17.31
CA MET A 106 9.25 -7.71 18.31
C MET A 106 8.98 -9.14 17.82
N SER A 107 8.99 -9.39 16.52
CA SER A 107 8.78 -10.71 15.94
C SER A 107 9.53 -10.84 14.62
N ASP A 108 10.06 -12.02 14.34
CA ASP A 108 10.63 -12.36 13.03
C ASP A 108 9.55 -12.70 11.99
N TYR A 109 8.27 -12.59 12.37
CA TYR A 109 7.15 -12.90 11.51
C TYR A 109 6.94 -11.82 10.43
N CYS A 110 7.05 -12.24 9.19
CA CYS A 110 6.86 -11.38 8.03
C CYS A 110 5.56 -11.75 7.31
N PRO A 111 4.49 -10.95 7.45
CA PRO A 111 3.16 -11.34 6.97
C PRO A 111 3.08 -11.64 5.47
N ILE A 112 3.80 -10.89 4.61
CA ILE A 112 3.77 -11.13 3.16
C ILE A 112 4.30 -12.52 2.78
N GLU A 113 5.26 -13.06 3.52
CA GLU A 113 5.80 -14.41 3.30
C GLU A 113 4.80 -15.52 3.68
N HIS A 114 3.81 -15.17 4.48
CA HIS A 114 2.73 -16.06 4.93
C HIS A 114 1.42 -15.83 4.16
N GLY A 115 1.47 -15.12 3.04
CA GLY A 115 0.33 -14.93 2.15
C GLY A 115 -0.68 -13.89 2.61
N TYR A 116 -0.33 -13.00 3.54
CA TYR A 116 -1.18 -11.88 3.91
C TYR A 116 -1.12 -10.77 2.86
N VAL A 117 -2.23 -10.09 2.62
CA VAL A 117 -2.21 -8.74 2.08
C VAL A 117 -1.69 -7.81 3.18
N VAL A 118 -0.65 -7.04 2.88
CA VAL A 118 -0.04 -6.10 3.84
C VAL A 118 -0.20 -4.69 3.31
N PHE A 119 -0.67 -3.76 4.13
CA PHE A 119 -0.86 -2.38 3.69
C PHE A 119 -0.56 -1.37 4.80
N GLY A 120 -0.30 -0.14 4.39
CA GLY A 120 -0.07 0.99 5.28
C GLY A 120 -0.05 2.30 4.50
N ASP A 121 -0.06 3.39 5.24
CA ASP A 121 -0.11 4.76 4.73
C ASP A 121 0.80 5.69 5.54
N ASP A 122 0.91 6.95 5.10
CA ASP A 122 1.69 7.99 5.76
C ASP A 122 0.85 8.94 6.64
N SER A 123 -0.42 8.59 6.87
CA SER A 123 -1.38 9.40 7.66
C SER A 123 -1.64 10.79 7.07
N GLY A 124 -1.54 10.93 5.75
CA GLY A 124 -1.90 12.18 5.06
C GLY A 124 -0.94 13.33 5.26
N HIS A 125 0.31 13.05 5.60
CA HIS A 125 1.39 14.02 5.60
C HIS A 125 2.73 13.35 5.35
N GLN A 126 3.70 14.09 4.84
CA GLN A 126 5.03 13.57 4.54
C GLN A 126 6.06 14.31 5.39
N SER A 127 6.75 13.58 6.25
CA SER A 127 7.82 14.11 7.09
C SER A 127 8.97 13.11 7.24
N ALA A 128 10.19 13.58 7.12
CA ALA A 128 11.38 12.80 7.47
C ALA A 128 11.62 12.76 8.99
N ASP A 129 11.02 13.68 9.73
CA ASP A 129 11.04 13.70 11.20
C ASP A 129 9.72 13.14 11.74
N PRO A 130 9.72 11.93 12.32
CA PRO A 130 8.50 11.31 12.84
C PRO A 130 7.93 12.03 14.06
N MET A 131 8.63 13.01 14.62
CA MET A 131 8.17 13.85 15.73
C MET A 131 7.63 15.21 15.27
N SER A 132 7.76 15.55 13.97
CA SER A 132 7.16 16.78 13.43
C SER A 132 5.65 16.77 13.55
N ALA A 133 5.09 17.88 13.98
CA ALA A 133 3.65 18.13 14.06
C ALA A 133 3.20 19.24 13.10
N ASP A 134 4.00 19.55 12.07
CA ASP A 134 3.72 20.63 11.12
C ASP A 134 2.40 20.42 10.36
N PHE A 135 2.00 19.16 10.15
CA PHE A 135 0.70 18.80 9.55
C PHE A 135 -0.49 19.35 10.33
N ALA A 136 -0.38 19.54 11.65
CA ALA A 136 -1.44 20.05 12.50
C ALA A 136 -1.81 21.52 12.20
N ALA A 137 -1.02 22.22 11.38
CA ALA A 137 -1.37 23.55 10.88
C ALA A 137 -2.46 23.51 9.79
N ASN A 138 -2.74 22.35 9.19
CA ASN A 138 -3.80 22.13 8.22
C ASN A 138 -4.89 21.23 8.83
N GLU A 139 -6.14 21.69 8.80
CA GLU A 139 -7.26 21.01 9.48
C GLU A 139 -7.56 19.63 8.85
N GLU A 140 -7.51 19.51 7.52
CA GLU A 140 -7.75 18.23 6.83
C GLU A 140 -6.62 17.24 7.11
N ALA A 141 -5.36 17.69 7.07
CA ALA A 141 -4.21 16.85 7.40
C ALA A 141 -4.21 16.38 8.86
N LEU A 142 -4.78 17.18 9.77
CA LEU A 142 -4.92 16.81 11.18
C LEU A 142 -5.99 15.72 11.39
N GLN A 143 -7.00 15.64 10.50
CA GLN A 143 -8.09 14.67 10.58
C GLN A 143 -7.73 13.32 9.93
N ASN A 144 -6.74 13.29 9.05
CA ASN A 144 -6.24 12.09 8.35
C ASN A 144 -5.39 11.21 9.27
#